data_8c1b222ce4748d8f35c35e8a3643a802
#
_entry.id   8c1b222ce4748d8f35c35e8a3643a802
#
_cell.length_a   1.000
_cell.length_b   1.000
_cell.length_c   1.000
_cell.angle_alpha   90.00
_cell.angle_beta   90.00
_cell.angle_gamma   90.00
#
_symmetry.space_group_name_H-M   'P 1'
#
loop_
_entity.id
_entity.type
_entity.pdbx_description
1 polymer ?
#
loop_
_entity_poly.entity_id
_entity_poly.type
_entity_poly.pdbx_seq_one_letter_code
_entity_poly.pdbx_strand_id
1 'polypeptide(L)'
;MFLFGELLLMSSIQHTKKIALIDCNSFYVSCERLFNPKIRRKPVVVLSNNDGCIISRSNEAKALGIKMGEPYFKAKDIILKNKVEVFSSNYSLYGDLSRRVMRTLKRFNSEIEVYSIDEAFLDLSNFPDSEVEKVGKEIRETVLQWTGIPTSIGIANTKTLSKV
;
A
#
# COMPACT_ATOMS: atom_id res chain seq x y z
N MET A 1 -19.11 -59.70 20.92
CA MET A 1 -18.38 -59.25 19.73
C MET A 1 -18.85 -57.83 19.47
N PHE A 2 -18.11 -56.84 20.01
CA PHE A 2 -18.48 -55.43 19.94
C PHE A 2 -17.59 -54.76 18.91
N LEU A 3 -18.21 -54.26 17.86
CA LEU A 3 -17.57 -53.39 16.89
C LEU A 3 -17.66 -51.94 17.41
N PHE A 4 -16.51 -51.40 17.84
CA PHE A 4 -16.36 -49.99 18.11
C PHE A 4 -16.20 -49.27 16.77
N GLY A 5 -17.25 -48.53 16.39
CA GLY A 5 -17.15 -47.54 15.35
C GLY A 5 -16.42 -46.31 15.91
N GLU A 6 -15.17 -46.14 15.51
CA GLU A 6 -14.48 -44.86 15.75
C GLU A 6 -15.18 -43.77 14.92
N LEU A 7 -15.92 -42.91 15.62
CA LEU A 7 -16.46 -41.68 15.07
C LEU A 7 -15.29 -40.71 14.93
N LEU A 8 -14.66 -40.70 13.78
CA LEU A 8 -13.71 -39.64 13.38
C LEU A 8 -14.46 -38.30 13.33
N LEU A 9 -14.46 -37.60 14.46
CA LEU A 9 -14.76 -36.18 14.52
C LEU A 9 -13.64 -35.44 13.77
N MET A 10 -13.75 -35.39 12.44
CA MET A 10 -13.05 -34.38 11.67
C MET A 10 -13.68 -33.04 12.04
N SER A 11 -13.15 -32.39 13.09
CA SER A 11 -13.38 -30.99 13.29
C SER A 11 -12.82 -30.27 12.06
N SER A 12 -13.70 -29.90 11.15
CA SER A 12 -13.39 -28.96 10.09
C SER A 12 -12.96 -27.66 10.78
N ILE A 13 -11.64 -27.48 10.93
CA ILE A 13 -11.08 -26.18 11.25
C ILE A 13 -11.50 -25.29 10.08
N GLN A 14 -12.58 -24.55 10.26
CA GLN A 14 -12.92 -23.48 9.34
C GLN A 14 -11.78 -22.46 9.44
N HIS A 15 -10.80 -22.55 8.55
CA HIS A 15 -9.83 -21.51 8.36
C HIS A 15 -10.58 -20.26 7.95
N THR A 16 -10.77 -19.35 8.90
CA THR A 16 -11.33 -18.03 8.61
C THR A 16 -10.43 -17.34 7.60
N LYS A 17 -11.00 -16.96 6.48
CA LYS A 17 -10.26 -16.27 5.42
C LYS A 17 -9.68 -14.96 5.96
N LYS A 18 -8.41 -14.73 5.71
CA LYS A 18 -7.68 -13.53 6.15
C LYS A 18 -7.02 -12.89 4.94
N ILE A 19 -7.57 -11.79 4.50
CA ILE A 19 -7.07 -11.03 3.36
C ILE A 19 -6.39 -9.78 3.86
N ALA A 20 -5.12 -9.61 3.54
CA ALA A 20 -4.39 -8.38 3.76
C ALA A 20 -4.41 -7.54 2.48
N LEU A 21 -4.84 -6.29 2.59
CA LEU A 21 -4.58 -5.26 1.59
C LEU A 21 -3.32 -4.51 2.01
N ILE A 22 -2.36 -4.45 1.12
CA ILE A 22 -1.16 -3.62 1.23
C ILE A 22 -1.33 -2.44 0.29
N ASP A 23 -1.25 -1.22 0.84
CA ASP A 23 -1.37 0.06 0.12
C ASP A 23 -0.10 0.89 0.33
N CYS A 24 0.54 1.34 -0.74
CA CYS A 24 1.73 2.18 -0.68
C CYS A 24 1.36 3.64 -0.41
N ASN A 25 1.76 4.16 0.73
CA ASN A 25 1.36 5.48 1.20
C ASN A 25 1.86 6.60 0.28
N SER A 26 0.92 7.37 -0.30
CA SER A 26 1.21 8.47 -1.24
C SER A 26 2.27 8.04 -2.27
N PHE A 27 2.02 6.95 -2.96
CA PHE A 27 3.02 6.16 -3.69
C PHE A 27 3.94 7.01 -4.59
N TYR A 28 3.38 7.83 -5.48
CA TYR A 28 4.21 8.62 -6.40
C TYR A 28 5.09 9.64 -5.67
N VAL A 29 4.56 10.31 -4.64
CA VAL A 29 5.36 11.20 -3.78
C VAL A 29 6.45 10.40 -3.07
N SER A 30 6.15 9.21 -2.56
CA SER A 30 7.14 8.34 -1.89
C SER A 30 8.26 7.93 -2.83
N CYS A 31 7.95 7.65 -4.10
CA CYS A 31 8.94 7.37 -5.14
C CYS A 31 9.90 8.55 -5.37
N GLU A 32 9.35 9.77 -5.50
CA GLU A 32 10.17 10.99 -5.68
C GLU A 32 11.05 11.26 -4.45
N ARG A 33 10.52 11.09 -3.25
CA ARG A 33 11.25 11.29 -1.99
C ARG A 33 12.40 10.32 -1.78
N LEU A 34 12.31 9.12 -2.34
CA LEU A 34 13.32 8.09 -2.20
C LEU A 34 14.66 8.55 -2.80
N PHE A 35 14.62 9.21 -3.93
CA PHE A 35 15.81 9.70 -4.65
C PHE A 35 16.14 11.17 -4.40
N ASN A 36 15.24 11.89 -3.70
CA ASN A 36 15.47 13.28 -3.35
C ASN A 36 15.25 13.53 -1.83
N PRO A 37 16.28 13.29 -1.00
CA PRO A 37 16.17 13.49 0.45
C PRO A 37 15.79 14.92 0.86
N LYS A 38 16.06 15.92 0.02
CA LYS A 38 15.78 17.34 0.32
C LYS A 38 14.28 17.66 0.42
N ILE A 39 13.42 16.81 -0.15
CA ILE A 39 11.97 17.00 -0.15
C ILE A 39 11.24 16.12 0.88
N ARG A 40 11.95 15.36 1.71
CA ARG A 40 11.34 14.40 2.67
C ARG A 40 10.35 15.03 3.64
N ARG A 41 10.57 16.28 4.06
CA ARG A 41 9.73 17.00 5.02
C ARG A 41 9.01 18.18 4.40
N LYS A 42 9.03 18.31 3.09
CA LYS A 42 8.35 19.39 2.38
C LYS A 42 6.97 18.94 1.88
N PRO A 43 6.02 19.86 1.71
CA PRO A 43 4.82 19.57 0.96
C PRO A 43 5.18 19.25 -0.49
N VAL A 44 4.69 18.12 -0.98
CA VAL A 44 4.98 17.59 -2.34
C VAL A 44 3.69 17.14 -2.99
N VAL A 45 3.54 17.44 -4.27
CA VAL A 45 2.49 16.90 -5.13
C VAL A 45 3.08 16.33 -6.40
N VAL A 46 2.43 15.32 -6.95
CA VAL A 46 2.73 14.76 -8.27
C VAL A 46 1.51 14.97 -9.16
N LEU A 47 1.75 15.45 -10.37
CA LEU A 47 0.73 15.74 -11.37
C LEU A 47 0.49 14.54 -12.28
N SER A 48 -0.69 14.52 -12.91
CA SER A 48 -1.05 13.55 -13.96
C SER A 48 -0.13 13.69 -15.19
N ASN A 49 -0.22 12.71 -16.08
CA ASN A 49 0.65 12.66 -17.29
C ASN A 49 0.66 13.93 -18.15
N ASN A 50 -0.46 14.68 -18.14
CA ASN A 50 -0.59 15.95 -18.87
C ASN A 50 -0.43 17.18 -17.98
N ASP A 51 0.10 17.01 -16.75
CA ASP A 51 0.25 18.04 -15.72
C ASP A 51 -1.07 18.77 -15.35
N GLY A 52 -2.22 18.19 -15.69
CA GLY A 52 -3.52 18.81 -15.51
C GLY A 52 -4.08 18.72 -14.09
N CYS A 53 -3.87 17.58 -13.40
CA CYS A 53 -4.47 17.29 -12.11
C CYS A 53 -3.45 16.71 -11.11
N ILE A 54 -3.70 16.92 -9.82
CA ILE A 54 -2.91 16.37 -8.73
C ILE A 54 -3.33 14.93 -8.45
N ILE A 55 -2.44 13.97 -8.67
CA ILE A 55 -2.70 12.53 -8.52
C ILE A 55 -1.99 11.89 -7.32
N SER A 56 -1.06 12.59 -6.67
CA SER A 56 -0.46 12.16 -5.42
C SER A 56 -0.07 13.37 -4.58
N ARG A 57 -0.19 13.24 -3.26
CA ARG A 57 0.06 14.34 -2.31
C ARG A 57 0.75 13.80 -1.07
N SER A 58 1.77 14.50 -0.59
CA SER A 58 2.33 14.24 0.75
C SER A 58 1.35 14.62 1.86
N ASN A 59 1.58 14.15 3.07
CA ASN A 59 0.76 14.52 4.22
C ASN A 59 0.82 16.02 4.50
N GLU A 60 1.97 16.65 4.29
CA GLU A 60 2.15 18.10 4.40
C GLU A 60 1.30 18.84 3.37
N ALA A 61 1.23 18.35 2.12
CA ALA A 61 0.38 18.94 1.08
C ALA A 61 -1.12 18.74 1.38
N LYS A 62 -1.49 17.57 1.93
CA LYS A 62 -2.87 17.30 2.41
C LYS A 62 -3.27 18.28 3.52
N ALA A 63 -2.37 18.57 4.47
CA ALA A 63 -2.60 19.51 5.56
C ALA A 63 -2.81 20.96 5.08
N LEU A 64 -2.29 21.33 3.91
CA LEU A 64 -2.55 22.62 3.26
C LEU A 64 -3.93 22.70 2.57
N GLY A 65 -4.71 21.62 2.58
CA GLY A 65 -6.03 21.57 1.96
C GLY A 65 -6.02 21.21 0.47
N ILE A 66 -4.90 20.85 -0.11
CA ILE A 66 -4.80 20.40 -1.51
C ILE A 66 -5.57 19.08 -1.66
N LYS A 67 -6.49 18.99 -2.63
CA LYS A 67 -7.37 17.82 -2.80
C LYS A 67 -6.84 16.85 -3.87
N MET A 68 -7.19 15.57 -3.73
CA MET A 68 -6.94 14.55 -4.76
C MET A 68 -7.77 14.85 -6.00
N GLY A 69 -7.14 14.71 -7.17
CA GLY A 69 -7.80 15.00 -8.45
C GLY A 69 -8.01 16.50 -8.72
N GLU A 70 -7.54 17.38 -7.83
CA GLU A 70 -7.71 18.81 -8.01
C GLU A 70 -6.94 19.29 -9.25
N PRO A 71 -7.56 20.09 -10.14
CA PRO A 71 -6.85 20.70 -11.24
C PRO A 71 -5.69 21.57 -10.73
N TYR A 72 -4.51 21.40 -11.30
CA TYR A 72 -3.30 22.10 -10.88
C TYR A 72 -3.48 23.63 -10.84
N PHE A 73 -4.16 24.20 -11.85
CA PHE A 73 -4.39 25.65 -11.93
C PHE A 73 -5.21 26.20 -10.77
N LYS A 74 -6.11 25.39 -10.16
CA LYS A 74 -6.89 25.79 -8.97
C LYS A 74 -6.08 25.77 -7.68
N ALA A 75 -5.13 24.83 -7.57
CA ALA A 75 -4.24 24.71 -6.42
C ALA A 75 -3.02 25.65 -6.50
N LYS A 76 -2.80 26.35 -7.62
CA LYS A 76 -1.58 27.11 -7.92
C LYS A 76 -1.23 28.13 -6.85
N ASP A 77 -2.20 28.88 -6.34
CA ASP A 77 -1.96 29.92 -5.32
C ASP A 77 -1.49 29.30 -4.00
N ILE A 78 -2.10 28.19 -3.57
CA ILE A 78 -1.69 27.46 -2.37
C ILE A 78 -0.28 26.88 -2.56
N ILE A 79 0.00 26.34 -3.73
CA ILE A 79 1.29 25.74 -4.09
C ILE A 79 2.40 26.80 -4.04
N LEU A 80 2.20 27.93 -4.65
CA LEU A 80 3.19 29.02 -4.68
C LEU A 80 3.40 29.63 -3.29
N LYS A 81 2.31 29.93 -2.57
CA LYS A 81 2.37 30.53 -1.23
C LYS A 81 3.12 29.65 -0.23
N ASN A 82 2.95 28.33 -0.30
CA ASN A 82 3.52 27.38 0.65
C ASN A 82 4.77 26.67 0.13
N LYS A 83 5.31 27.08 -1.00
CA LYS A 83 6.50 26.49 -1.63
C LYS A 83 6.39 24.97 -1.76
N VAL A 84 5.23 24.49 -2.23
CA VAL A 84 4.98 23.06 -2.48
C VAL A 84 5.84 22.62 -3.65
N GLU A 85 6.58 21.54 -3.46
CA GLU A 85 7.34 20.91 -4.55
C GLU A 85 6.38 20.18 -5.50
N VAL A 86 6.53 20.41 -6.80
CA VAL A 86 5.65 19.87 -7.84
C VAL A 86 6.46 19.00 -8.79
N PHE A 87 5.99 17.79 -9.03
CA PHE A 87 6.60 16.85 -9.96
C PHE A 87 5.60 16.45 -11.03
N SER A 88 6.05 16.34 -12.27
CA SER A 88 5.33 15.64 -13.34
C SER A 88 5.45 14.13 -13.10
N SER A 89 4.53 13.34 -13.65
CA SER A 89 4.55 11.89 -13.53
C SER A 89 5.80 11.26 -14.16
N ASN A 90 6.48 10.41 -13.40
CA ASN A 90 7.59 9.58 -13.86
C ASN A 90 7.18 8.10 -13.81
N TYR A 91 6.37 7.65 -14.78
CA TYR A 91 5.82 6.29 -14.77
C TYR A 91 6.89 5.19 -14.89
N SER A 92 8.04 5.47 -15.49
CA SER A 92 9.17 4.53 -15.52
C SER A 92 9.70 4.26 -14.11
N LEU A 93 9.91 5.31 -13.31
CA LEU A 93 10.31 5.23 -11.92
C LEU A 93 9.24 4.51 -11.07
N TYR A 94 7.98 4.92 -11.22
CA TYR A 94 6.88 4.36 -10.42
C TYR A 94 6.65 2.89 -10.74
N GLY A 95 6.72 2.51 -12.01
CA GLY A 95 6.62 1.12 -12.44
C GLY A 95 7.77 0.24 -11.93
N ASP A 96 8.99 0.76 -11.86
CA ASP A 96 10.13 0.02 -11.30
C ASP A 96 9.95 -0.21 -9.79
N LEU A 97 9.61 0.82 -9.03
CA LEU A 97 9.39 0.70 -7.59
C LEU A 97 8.19 -0.17 -7.25
N SER A 98 7.09 -0.09 -8.02
CA SER A 98 5.96 -1.00 -7.90
C SER A 98 6.40 -2.46 -8.05
N ARG A 99 7.14 -2.79 -9.11
CA ARG A 99 7.68 -4.16 -9.30
C ARG A 99 8.55 -4.63 -8.12
N ARG A 100 9.35 -3.74 -7.52
CA ARG A 100 10.17 -4.07 -6.35
C ARG A 100 9.29 -4.36 -5.13
N VAL A 101 8.27 -3.54 -4.86
CA VAL A 101 7.30 -3.79 -3.79
C VAL A 101 6.60 -5.13 -4.01
N MET A 102 6.01 -5.38 -5.20
CA MET A 102 5.30 -6.61 -5.49
C MET A 102 6.21 -7.86 -5.39
N ARG A 103 7.47 -7.74 -5.81
CA ARG A 103 8.46 -8.82 -5.63
C ARG A 103 8.78 -9.09 -4.17
N THR A 104 8.84 -8.05 -3.33
CA THR A 104 9.04 -8.19 -1.89
C THR A 104 7.86 -8.89 -1.25
N LEU A 105 6.62 -8.52 -1.61
CA LEU A 105 5.39 -9.14 -1.10
C LEU A 105 5.29 -10.63 -1.43
N LYS A 106 5.76 -11.06 -2.61
CA LYS A 106 5.79 -12.48 -3.02
C LYS A 106 6.61 -13.38 -2.10
N ARG A 107 7.44 -12.84 -1.24
CA ARG A 107 8.18 -13.63 -0.23
C ARG A 107 7.29 -14.13 0.91
N PHE A 108 6.21 -13.41 1.20
CA PHE A 108 5.26 -13.76 2.25
C PHE A 108 4.16 -14.71 1.75
N ASN A 109 3.77 -14.54 0.49
CA ASN A 109 2.90 -15.46 -0.22
C ASN A 109 3.23 -15.38 -1.72
N SER A 110 3.48 -16.53 -2.37
CA SER A 110 3.76 -16.59 -3.81
C SER A 110 2.58 -16.11 -4.65
N GLU A 111 1.36 -16.31 -4.15
CA GLU A 111 0.11 -15.90 -4.79
C GLU A 111 -0.32 -14.54 -4.24
N ILE A 112 0.10 -13.48 -4.92
CA ILE A 112 -0.39 -12.14 -4.65
C ILE A 112 -1.34 -11.72 -5.77
N GLU A 113 -2.38 -10.98 -5.42
CA GLU A 113 -3.25 -10.31 -6.39
C GLU A 113 -2.86 -8.83 -6.47
N VAL A 114 -2.18 -8.45 -7.53
CA VAL A 114 -1.84 -7.05 -7.81
C VAL A 114 -3.12 -6.34 -8.24
N TYR A 115 -3.62 -5.42 -7.43
CA TYR A 115 -4.87 -4.68 -7.66
C TYR A 115 -4.63 -3.38 -8.43
N SER A 116 -3.54 -2.67 -8.11
CA SER A 116 -3.11 -1.46 -8.80
C SER A 116 -1.57 -1.35 -8.78
N ILE A 117 -1.04 -0.23 -9.26
CA ILE A 117 0.41 0.05 -9.23
C ILE A 117 0.95 0.13 -7.79
N ASP A 118 0.11 0.47 -6.83
CA ASP A 118 0.45 0.74 -5.42
C ASP A 118 -0.32 -0.12 -4.42
N GLU A 119 -1.25 -0.99 -4.88
CA GLU A 119 -2.06 -1.86 -4.02
C GLU A 119 -1.94 -3.34 -4.42
N ALA A 120 -1.88 -4.21 -3.42
CA ALA A 120 -1.94 -5.65 -3.62
C ALA A 120 -2.69 -6.36 -2.47
N PHE A 121 -3.36 -7.47 -2.79
CA PHE A 121 -3.95 -8.37 -1.80
C PHE A 121 -3.07 -9.59 -1.59
N LEU A 122 -2.92 -9.98 -0.32
CA LEU A 122 -2.30 -11.23 0.10
C LEU A 122 -3.29 -12.07 0.90
N ASP A 123 -3.30 -13.38 0.66
CA ASP A 123 -4.02 -14.32 1.50
C ASP A 123 -3.11 -14.76 2.67
N LEU A 124 -3.50 -14.41 3.89
CA LEU A 124 -2.82 -14.78 5.12
C LEU A 124 -3.55 -15.89 5.90
N SER A 125 -4.48 -16.60 5.28
CA SER A 125 -5.30 -17.64 5.93
C SER A 125 -4.47 -18.79 6.50
N ASN A 126 -3.27 -19.03 5.98
CA ASN A 126 -2.35 -20.05 6.46
C ASN A 126 -1.65 -19.69 7.80
N PHE A 127 -1.74 -18.43 8.25
CA PHE A 127 -1.18 -18.00 9.52
C PHE A 127 -2.23 -18.11 10.64
N PRO A 128 -1.85 -18.55 11.86
CA PRO A 128 -2.72 -18.50 13.03
C PRO A 128 -3.20 -17.09 13.32
N ASP A 129 -4.42 -16.93 13.88
CA ASP A 129 -4.98 -15.63 14.23
C ASP A 129 -4.06 -14.82 15.15
N SER A 130 -3.39 -15.48 16.08
CA SER A 130 -2.43 -14.88 17.00
C SER A 130 -1.17 -14.31 16.34
N GLU A 131 -0.85 -14.72 15.11
CA GLU A 131 0.35 -14.30 14.38
C GLU A 131 0.07 -13.27 13.27
N VAL A 132 -1.17 -13.11 12.85
CA VAL A 132 -1.56 -12.27 11.70
C VAL A 132 -1.09 -10.83 11.87
N GLU A 133 -1.25 -10.24 13.06
CA GLU A 133 -0.78 -8.88 13.33
C GLU A 133 0.74 -8.76 13.23
N LYS A 134 1.47 -9.74 13.75
CA LYS A 134 2.94 -9.82 13.67
C LYS A 134 3.40 -9.91 12.22
N VAL A 135 2.77 -10.79 11.44
CA VAL A 135 3.06 -10.93 10.01
C VAL A 135 2.78 -9.62 9.25
N GLY A 136 1.67 -8.94 9.54
CA GLY A 136 1.38 -7.63 8.96
C GLY A 136 2.46 -6.58 9.27
N LYS A 137 2.94 -6.53 10.50
CA LYS A 137 4.07 -5.64 10.88
C LYS A 137 5.35 -6.01 10.13
N GLU A 138 5.67 -7.28 10.04
CA GLU A 138 6.86 -7.78 9.34
C GLU A 138 6.81 -7.44 7.84
N ILE A 139 5.65 -7.62 7.18
CA ILE A 139 5.45 -7.21 5.78
C ILE A 139 5.76 -5.72 5.61
N ARG A 140 5.17 -4.86 6.45
CA ARG A 140 5.35 -3.41 6.38
C ARG A 140 6.81 -3.01 6.56
N GLU A 141 7.48 -3.58 7.54
CA GLU A 141 8.89 -3.29 7.85
C GLU A 141 9.81 -3.78 6.73
N THR A 142 9.57 -4.98 6.20
CA THR A 142 10.35 -5.56 5.10
C THR A 142 10.20 -4.74 3.82
N VAL A 143 8.97 -4.34 3.46
CA VAL A 143 8.75 -3.49 2.28
C VAL A 143 9.47 -2.15 2.45
N LEU A 144 9.35 -1.51 3.61
CA LEU A 144 10.03 -0.25 3.89
C LEU A 144 11.56 -0.40 3.82
N GLN A 145 12.11 -1.43 4.45
CA GLN A 145 13.55 -1.67 4.48
C GLN A 145 14.14 -1.95 3.10
N TRP A 146 13.44 -2.71 2.27
CA TRP A 146 13.98 -3.17 0.99
C TRP A 146 13.69 -2.25 -0.19
N THR A 147 12.62 -1.48 -0.12
CA THR A 147 12.19 -0.60 -1.21
C THR A 147 12.23 0.88 -0.85
N GLY A 148 12.25 1.22 0.43
CA GLY A 148 12.12 2.58 0.93
C GLY A 148 10.69 3.14 0.82
N ILE A 149 9.71 2.33 0.40
CA ILE A 149 8.31 2.76 0.23
C ILE A 149 7.52 2.43 1.51
N PRO A 150 6.93 3.43 2.19
CA PRO A 150 6.07 3.20 3.33
C PRO A 150 4.72 2.63 2.89
N THR A 151 4.21 1.65 3.64
CA THR A 151 2.93 1.00 3.35
C THR A 151 1.99 1.00 4.56
N SER A 152 0.69 0.98 4.28
CA SER A 152 -0.37 0.66 5.23
C SER A 152 -0.90 -0.74 4.93
N ILE A 153 -1.35 -1.45 5.96
CA ILE A 153 -1.90 -2.80 5.82
C ILE A 153 -3.20 -2.88 6.57
N GLY A 154 -4.27 -3.25 5.86
CA GLY A 154 -5.56 -3.61 6.44
C GLY A 154 -5.79 -5.11 6.31
N ILE A 155 -6.19 -5.79 7.40
CA ILE A 155 -6.44 -7.24 7.38
C ILE A 155 -7.88 -7.50 7.82
N ALA A 156 -8.63 -8.23 6.99
CA ALA A 156 -10.01 -8.60 7.27
C ALA A 156 -10.40 -9.90 6.55
N ASN A 157 -11.61 -10.38 6.80
CA ASN A 157 -12.11 -11.63 6.21
C ASN A 157 -12.50 -11.49 4.73
N THR A 158 -12.61 -10.26 4.24
CA THR A 158 -12.93 -9.95 2.84
C THR A 158 -12.07 -8.82 2.32
N LYS A 159 -11.87 -8.76 0.99
CA LYS A 159 -11.15 -7.66 0.34
C LYS A 159 -11.79 -6.29 0.62
N THR A 160 -13.11 -6.21 0.64
CA THR A 160 -13.83 -4.95 0.90
C THR A 160 -13.56 -4.44 2.30
N LEU A 161 -13.62 -5.31 3.31
CA LEU A 161 -13.35 -4.94 4.70
C LEU A 161 -11.88 -4.62 4.96
N SER A 162 -10.93 -5.19 4.19
CA SER A 162 -9.51 -4.86 4.34
C SER A 162 -9.16 -3.44 3.85
N LYS A 163 -10.07 -2.77 3.16
CA LYS A 163 -9.93 -1.37 2.70
C LYS A 163 -10.40 -0.32 3.71
N VAL A 164 -11.09 -0.74 4.78
CA VAL A 164 -11.63 0.13 5.83
C VAL A 164 -10.66 0.21 6.98
#